data_abecd0b51deaad5a1adaa6c44d30eb16
#
_entry.id   abecd0b51deaad5a1adaa6c44d30eb16
#
_cell.length_a   1.000
_cell.length_b   1.000
_cell.length_c   1.000
_cell.angle_alpha   90.00
_cell.angle_beta   90.00
_cell.angle_gamma   90.00
#
_symmetry.space_group_name_H-M   'P 1'
#
loop_
_entity.id
_entity.type
_entity.pdbx_description
1 polymer ?
#
loop_
_entity_poly.entity_id
_entity_poly.type
_entity_poly.pdbx_seq_one_letter_code
_entity_poly.pdbx_strand_id
1 'polypeptide(L)'
;MPSVNSNAYVHGNPNAPPPPPQAMQSFGHGAPQGYSFQYSNCTGNRKALLIGINYFGQRGQLKGCINDVKNMSTYLNNHFNYKREDMVILTDDQQNPMSLPTKQNILRAMHWLVKDARPNDSLFFHYSGTHTRLIGLRPTLTHHRPWRADSRP
;
A
#
# COMPACT_ATOMS: atom_id res chain seq x y z
N MET A 1 -6.43 23.60 28.83
CA MET A 1 -5.69 22.57 28.08
C MET A 1 -5.38 23.16 26.71
N PRO A 2 -4.11 23.30 26.29
CA PRO A 2 -3.81 23.90 25.01
C PRO A 2 -4.16 22.92 23.89
N SER A 3 -4.93 23.43 22.93
CA SER A 3 -5.28 22.78 21.67
C SER A 3 -4.00 22.41 20.91
N VAL A 4 -3.79 21.13 20.67
CA VAL A 4 -2.67 20.66 19.84
C VAL A 4 -2.99 21.00 18.39
N ASN A 5 -2.28 21.99 17.88
CA ASN A 5 -2.40 22.47 16.52
C ASN A 5 -1.92 21.37 15.54
N SER A 6 -2.86 20.78 14.79
CA SER A 6 -2.63 19.69 13.85
C SER A 6 -1.91 20.10 12.55
N ASN A 7 -1.24 21.24 12.53
CA ASN A 7 -0.52 21.80 11.38
C ASN A 7 0.97 21.42 11.29
N ALA A 8 1.36 20.27 11.83
CA ALA A 8 2.78 19.84 11.82
C ALA A 8 3.34 19.48 10.42
N TYR A 9 2.55 19.54 9.36
CA TYR A 9 3.01 19.19 8.01
C TYR A 9 3.41 20.37 7.12
N VAL A 10 3.31 21.60 7.62
CA VAL A 10 3.56 22.80 6.80
C VAL A 10 4.73 23.64 7.37
N HIS A 11 5.80 23.00 7.80
CA HIS A 11 7.01 23.79 8.10
C HIS A 11 8.00 23.71 6.95
N GLY A 12 8.01 24.74 6.11
CA GLY A 12 9.20 25.24 5.44
C GLY A 12 9.29 25.09 3.92
N ASN A 13 8.34 24.49 3.21
CA ASN A 13 8.41 24.50 1.74
C ASN A 13 7.33 25.42 1.16
N PRO A 14 7.70 26.63 0.66
CA PRO A 14 6.74 27.56 0.04
C PRO A 14 6.10 26.99 -1.25
N ASN A 15 6.67 25.93 -1.81
CA ASN A 15 6.15 25.23 -2.99
C ASN A 15 5.36 23.96 -2.64
N ALA A 16 5.08 23.69 -1.37
CA ALA A 16 4.25 22.55 -1.00
C ALA A 16 2.83 22.74 -1.54
N PRO A 17 2.21 21.70 -2.12
CA PRO A 17 0.83 21.80 -2.56
C PRO A 17 -0.08 22.16 -1.38
N PRO A 18 -1.15 22.94 -1.61
CA PRO A 18 -2.09 23.27 -0.55
C PRO A 18 -2.68 22.00 0.06
N PRO A 19 -2.98 22.02 1.36
CA PRO A 19 -3.62 20.87 2.00
C PRO A 19 -4.97 20.55 1.32
N PRO A 20 -5.34 19.28 1.24
CA PRO A 20 -6.59 18.89 0.62
C PRO A 20 -7.79 19.53 1.36
N PRO A 21 -8.86 19.89 0.62
CA PRO A 21 -10.05 20.50 1.23
C PRO A 21 -10.68 19.54 2.24
N GLN A 22 -11.04 20.06 3.41
CA GLN A 22 -11.67 19.29 4.48
C GLN A 22 -13.19 19.15 4.31
N ALA A 23 -13.78 19.87 3.35
CA ALA A 23 -15.21 19.77 3.07
C ALA A 23 -15.56 18.48 2.31
N MET A 24 -16.81 18.02 2.48
CA MET A 24 -17.34 16.89 1.71
C MET A 24 -17.27 17.20 0.21
N GLN A 25 -16.73 16.28 -0.55
CA GLN A 25 -16.58 16.37 -1.99
C GLN A 25 -17.51 15.35 -2.66
N SER A 26 -18.15 15.74 -3.75
CA SER A 26 -18.92 14.81 -4.57
C SER A 26 -17.99 13.98 -5.44
N PHE A 27 -18.31 12.71 -5.61
CA PHE A 27 -17.67 11.91 -6.66
C PHE A 27 -18.08 12.47 -8.03
N GLY A 28 -17.14 12.41 -9.00
CA GLY A 28 -17.37 12.88 -10.36
C GLY A 28 -18.45 12.10 -11.12
N HIS A 29 -18.60 12.42 -12.40
CA HIS A 29 -19.57 11.80 -13.30
C HIS A 29 -19.51 10.26 -13.25
N GLY A 30 -20.68 9.63 -13.09
CA GLY A 30 -20.83 8.17 -13.05
C GLY A 30 -20.94 7.56 -11.66
N ALA A 31 -20.73 8.32 -10.60
CA ALA A 31 -20.98 7.84 -9.25
C ALA A 31 -22.50 7.88 -8.92
N PRO A 32 -23.00 6.94 -8.08
CA PRO A 32 -24.38 6.98 -7.62
C PRO A 32 -24.69 8.31 -6.92
N GLN A 33 -25.92 8.81 -7.09
CA GLN A 33 -26.38 10.03 -6.41
C GLN A 33 -26.25 9.90 -4.89
N GLY A 34 -25.76 10.96 -4.23
CA GLY A 34 -25.61 11.01 -2.78
C GLY A 34 -24.28 10.46 -2.26
N TYR A 35 -23.43 9.90 -3.12
CA TYR A 35 -22.08 9.48 -2.72
C TYR A 35 -21.15 10.69 -2.67
N SER A 36 -20.52 10.85 -1.53
CA SER A 36 -19.52 11.90 -1.28
C SER A 36 -18.35 11.34 -0.50
N PHE A 37 -17.22 12.01 -0.55
CA PHE A 37 -16.04 11.66 0.22
C PHE A 37 -15.46 12.88 0.91
N GLN A 38 -14.67 12.65 1.93
CA GLN A 38 -13.87 13.65 2.59
C GLN A 38 -12.42 13.17 2.64
N TYR A 39 -11.47 14.07 2.40
CA TYR A 39 -10.07 13.73 2.54
C TYR A 39 -9.73 13.43 3.98
N SER A 40 -8.94 12.38 4.19
CA SER A 40 -8.41 12.06 5.51
C SER A 40 -7.46 13.15 5.98
N ASN A 41 -7.53 13.52 7.25
CA ASN A 41 -6.55 14.39 7.90
C ASN A 41 -5.40 13.59 8.54
N CYS A 42 -5.42 12.25 8.42
CA CYS A 42 -4.40 11.34 8.92
C CYS A 42 -4.08 11.48 10.42
N THR A 43 -5.08 11.85 11.23
CA THR A 43 -4.94 12.02 12.69
C THR A 43 -5.24 10.76 13.48
N GLY A 44 -5.78 9.73 12.85
CA GLY A 44 -6.12 8.45 13.45
C GLY A 44 -4.92 7.50 13.62
N ASN A 45 -5.21 6.21 13.73
CA ASN A 45 -4.20 5.16 13.85
C ASN A 45 -3.37 5.04 12.57
N ARG A 46 -2.13 4.62 12.73
CA ARG A 46 -1.22 4.37 11.61
C ARG A 46 -0.83 2.91 11.60
N LYS A 47 -1.07 2.22 10.48
CA LYS A 47 -0.62 0.84 10.26
C LYS A 47 0.16 0.75 8.97
N ALA A 48 1.23 -0.03 8.97
CA ALA A 48 2.02 -0.26 7.76
C ALA A 48 2.25 -1.76 7.52
N LEU A 49 2.15 -2.18 6.26
CA LEU A 49 2.56 -3.49 5.79
C LEU A 49 3.68 -3.31 4.76
N LEU A 50 4.85 -3.84 5.09
CA LEU A 50 6.05 -3.74 4.28
C LEU A 50 6.51 -5.15 3.87
N ILE A 51 6.63 -5.39 2.57
CA ILE A 51 7.01 -6.68 2.01
C ILE A 51 8.25 -6.51 1.15
N GLY A 52 9.31 -7.28 1.45
CA GLY A 52 10.54 -7.28 0.68
C GLY A 52 10.98 -8.70 0.35
N ILE A 53 11.14 -9.03 -0.93
CA ILE A 53 11.49 -10.37 -1.38
C ILE A 53 12.70 -10.32 -2.29
N ASN A 54 13.80 -10.90 -1.85
CA ASN A 54 15.02 -11.03 -2.63
C ASN A 54 15.08 -12.33 -3.46
N TYR A 55 14.19 -13.31 -3.21
CA TYR A 55 14.14 -14.60 -3.91
C TYR A 55 15.46 -15.37 -3.79
N PHE A 56 15.98 -15.52 -2.57
CA PHE A 56 17.24 -16.20 -2.31
C PHE A 56 17.31 -17.59 -2.95
N GLY A 57 18.44 -17.88 -3.61
CA GLY A 57 18.71 -19.16 -4.26
C GLY A 57 17.89 -19.41 -5.54
N GLN A 58 17.08 -18.47 -5.99
CA GLN A 58 16.31 -18.58 -7.21
C GLN A 58 16.97 -17.86 -8.39
N ARG A 59 16.67 -18.32 -9.61
CA ARG A 59 17.09 -17.62 -10.83
C ARG A 59 16.40 -16.24 -10.86
N GLY A 60 17.19 -15.18 -10.90
CA GLY A 60 16.67 -13.80 -10.84
C GLY A 60 16.57 -13.26 -9.41
N GLN A 61 17.36 -13.79 -8.49
CA GLN A 61 17.51 -13.26 -7.13
C GLN A 61 17.82 -11.76 -7.16
N LEU A 62 17.12 -11.01 -6.31
CA LEU A 62 17.29 -9.57 -6.11
C LEU A 62 18.20 -9.29 -4.92
N LYS A 63 18.73 -8.07 -4.82
CA LYS A 63 19.66 -7.69 -3.74
C LYS A 63 19.21 -6.48 -2.91
N GLY A 64 18.16 -5.79 -3.32
CA GLY A 64 17.74 -4.50 -2.73
C GLY A 64 16.46 -4.54 -1.92
N CYS A 65 15.55 -5.49 -2.18
CA CYS A 65 14.17 -5.43 -1.69
C CYS A 65 14.05 -5.41 -0.17
N ILE A 66 14.87 -6.18 0.53
CA ILE A 66 14.91 -6.16 2.00
C ILE A 66 15.43 -4.83 2.52
N ASN A 67 16.44 -4.26 1.85
CA ASN A 67 16.97 -2.96 2.22
C ASN A 67 15.96 -1.83 1.99
N ASP A 68 15.18 -1.91 0.91
CA ASP A 68 14.09 -0.96 0.65
C ASP A 68 13.06 -0.97 1.79
N VAL A 69 12.68 -2.16 2.26
CA VAL A 69 11.77 -2.30 3.41
C VAL A 69 12.36 -1.70 4.68
N LYS A 70 13.65 -1.94 4.96
CA LYS A 70 14.34 -1.35 6.11
C LYS A 70 14.35 0.17 6.05
N ASN A 71 14.70 0.72 4.90
CA ASN A 71 14.73 2.16 4.66
C ASN A 71 13.33 2.76 4.81
N MET A 72 12.31 2.15 4.17
CA MET A 72 10.94 2.61 4.24
C MET A 72 10.38 2.57 5.66
N SER A 73 10.63 1.48 6.41
CA SER A 73 10.17 1.39 7.80
C SER A 73 10.81 2.47 8.70
N THR A 74 12.07 2.77 8.48
CA THR A 74 12.78 3.84 9.19
C THR A 74 12.23 5.21 8.80
N TYR A 75 11.99 5.44 7.53
CA TYR A 75 11.41 6.68 7.03
C TYR A 75 10.02 6.95 7.60
N LEU A 76 9.14 5.96 7.59
CA LEU A 76 7.79 6.06 8.17
C LEU A 76 7.82 6.34 9.67
N ASN A 77 8.73 5.69 10.40
CA ASN A 77 8.89 5.92 11.83
C ASN A 77 9.38 7.33 12.13
N ASN A 78 10.44 7.79 11.44
CA ASN A 78 11.10 9.04 11.74
C ASN A 78 10.30 10.29 11.29
N HIS A 79 9.56 10.19 10.19
CA HIS A 79 8.91 11.35 9.57
C HIS A 79 7.38 11.35 9.69
N PHE A 80 6.76 10.18 9.91
CA PHE A 80 5.30 10.07 9.90
C PHE A 80 4.72 9.41 11.16
N ASN A 81 5.53 9.23 12.19
CA ASN A 81 5.12 8.67 13.49
C ASN A 81 4.44 7.29 13.40
N TYR A 82 4.81 6.45 12.42
CA TYR A 82 4.42 5.05 12.43
C TYR A 82 5.25 4.32 13.49
N LYS A 83 4.57 3.73 14.46
CA LYS A 83 5.25 2.95 15.50
C LYS A 83 5.67 1.60 14.96
N ARG A 84 6.79 1.07 15.47
CA ARG A 84 7.29 -0.27 15.06
C ARG A 84 6.28 -1.38 15.34
N GLU A 85 5.55 -1.27 16.45
CA GLU A 85 4.49 -2.21 16.83
C GLU A 85 3.29 -2.22 15.88
N ASP A 86 3.07 -1.11 15.16
CA ASP A 86 2.01 -0.95 14.17
C ASP A 86 2.50 -1.21 12.73
N MET A 87 3.66 -1.86 12.59
CA MET A 87 4.21 -2.29 11.31
C MET A 87 4.33 -3.81 11.23
N VAL A 88 3.76 -4.40 10.20
CA VAL A 88 4.03 -5.79 9.81
C VAL A 88 5.07 -5.79 8.70
N ILE A 89 6.17 -6.49 8.94
CA ILE A 89 7.29 -6.61 7.99
C ILE A 89 7.44 -8.08 7.61
N LEU A 90 7.35 -8.36 6.31
CA LEU A 90 7.53 -9.69 5.74
C LEU A 90 8.71 -9.66 4.79
N THR A 91 9.79 -10.38 5.13
CA THR A 91 10.99 -10.48 4.27
C THR A 91 11.49 -11.93 4.23
N ASP A 92 12.12 -12.32 3.14
CA ASP A 92 12.55 -13.71 2.93
C ASP A 92 13.90 -14.06 3.58
N ASP A 93 14.49 -13.16 4.37
CA ASP A 93 15.63 -13.41 5.26
C ASP A 93 15.21 -13.73 6.71
N GLN A 94 13.91 -13.79 7.00
CA GLN A 94 13.42 -14.03 8.36
C GLN A 94 13.52 -15.50 8.75
N GLN A 95 13.90 -15.74 10.01
CA GLN A 95 13.87 -17.09 10.61
C GLN A 95 12.48 -17.50 11.10
N ASN A 96 11.67 -16.52 11.52
CA ASN A 96 10.30 -16.77 11.97
C ASN A 96 9.40 -17.09 10.77
N PRO A 97 8.79 -18.30 10.69
CA PRO A 97 7.90 -18.67 9.60
C PRO A 97 6.72 -17.72 9.39
N MET A 98 6.27 -17.04 10.46
CA MET A 98 5.16 -16.10 10.42
C MET A 98 5.55 -14.76 9.76
N SER A 99 6.84 -14.47 9.69
CA SER A 99 7.39 -13.25 9.08
C SER A 99 7.90 -13.48 7.65
N LEU A 100 7.83 -14.72 7.15
CA LEU A 100 8.17 -15.01 5.76
C LEU A 100 7.04 -14.52 4.82
N PRO A 101 7.38 -13.99 3.64
CA PRO A 101 6.42 -13.46 2.66
C PRO A 101 5.73 -14.58 1.85
N THR A 102 5.17 -15.57 2.55
CA THR A 102 4.32 -16.59 1.93
C THR A 102 2.97 -16.00 1.53
N LYS A 103 2.30 -16.60 0.54
CA LYS A 103 0.95 -16.17 0.13
C LYS A 103 0.00 -16.07 1.33
N GLN A 104 0.03 -17.05 2.23
CA GLN A 104 -0.83 -17.08 3.42
C GLN A 104 -0.51 -15.92 4.38
N ASN A 105 0.76 -15.66 4.64
CA ASN A 105 1.19 -14.58 5.53
C ASN A 105 0.87 -13.21 4.94
N ILE A 106 1.08 -13.05 3.62
CA ILE A 106 0.74 -11.82 2.91
C ILE A 106 -0.77 -11.53 3.00
N LEU A 107 -1.62 -12.51 2.68
CA LEU A 107 -3.08 -12.34 2.76
C LEU A 107 -3.55 -12.02 4.20
N ARG A 108 -2.97 -12.69 5.20
CA ARG A 108 -3.26 -12.40 6.61
C ARG A 108 -2.83 -10.99 7.00
N ALA A 109 -1.65 -10.57 6.56
CA ALA A 109 -1.14 -9.23 6.84
C ALA A 109 -1.95 -8.13 6.12
N MET A 110 -2.41 -8.38 4.88
CA MET A 110 -3.31 -7.47 4.18
C MET A 110 -4.65 -7.33 4.92
N HIS A 111 -5.22 -8.45 5.38
CA HIS A 111 -6.44 -8.41 6.21
C HIS A 111 -6.22 -7.62 7.51
N TRP A 112 -5.10 -7.86 8.20
CA TRP A 112 -4.73 -7.10 9.41
C TRP A 112 -4.60 -5.60 9.13
N LEU A 113 -4.01 -5.23 7.98
CA LEU A 113 -3.81 -3.83 7.63
C LEU A 113 -5.14 -3.07 7.57
N VAL A 114 -6.15 -3.65 6.92
CA VAL A 114 -7.46 -2.99 6.70
C VAL A 114 -8.48 -3.26 7.80
N LYS A 115 -8.24 -4.28 8.64
CA LYS A 115 -9.16 -4.64 9.71
C LYS A 115 -9.33 -3.48 10.70
N ASP A 116 -10.58 -3.18 11.03
CA ASP A 116 -10.97 -2.13 11.99
C ASP A 116 -10.50 -0.71 11.60
N ALA A 117 -10.23 -0.49 10.31
CA ALA A 117 -9.88 0.83 9.79
C ALA A 117 -11.04 1.81 9.98
N ARG A 118 -10.72 3.00 10.45
CA ARG A 118 -11.66 4.09 10.74
C ARG A 118 -11.35 5.33 9.93
N PRO A 119 -12.29 6.25 9.77
CA PRO A 119 -12.00 7.55 9.17
C PRO A 119 -10.80 8.21 9.85
N ASN A 120 -9.94 8.83 9.06
CA ASN A 120 -8.70 9.49 9.45
C ASN A 120 -7.56 8.56 9.88
N ASP A 121 -7.71 7.23 9.84
CA ASP A 121 -6.58 6.32 9.93
C ASP A 121 -5.69 6.44 8.69
N SER A 122 -4.41 6.10 8.87
CA SER A 122 -3.41 6.15 7.81
C SER A 122 -2.82 4.75 7.59
N LEU A 123 -3.22 4.11 6.50
CA LEU A 123 -2.76 2.76 6.15
C LEU A 123 -1.72 2.85 5.03
N PHE A 124 -0.57 2.22 5.24
CA PHE A 124 0.54 2.23 4.30
C PHE A 124 0.88 0.81 3.85
N PHE A 125 0.95 0.61 2.54
CA PHE A 125 1.35 -0.66 1.93
C PHE A 125 2.57 -0.45 1.04
N HIS A 126 3.61 -1.24 1.26
CA HIS A 126 4.83 -1.23 0.45
C HIS A 126 5.19 -2.65 0.03
N TYR A 127 5.52 -2.82 -1.23
CA TYR A 127 6.04 -4.06 -1.78
C TYR A 127 7.28 -3.76 -2.60
N SER A 128 8.39 -4.41 -2.24
CA SER A 128 9.61 -4.42 -3.03
C SER A 128 9.94 -5.87 -3.39
N GLY A 129 9.93 -6.15 -4.68
CA GLY A 129 10.13 -7.47 -5.23
C GLY A 129 9.87 -7.47 -6.72
N THR A 130 10.05 -8.61 -7.36
CA THR A 130 9.67 -8.78 -8.76
C THR A 130 8.34 -9.53 -8.86
N HIS A 131 7.54 -9.17 -9.83
CA HIS A 131 6.43 -9.98 -10.33
C HIS A 131 6.82 -10.70 -11.62
N THR A 132 8.13 -10.97 -11.79
CA THR A 132 8.59 -11.62 -13.01
C THR A 132 7.83 -12.91 -13.18
N ARG A 133 7.02 -12.99 -14.22
CA ARG A 133 6.60 -14.25 -14.81
C ARG A 133 7.82 -15.13 -14.88
N LEU A 134 7.78 -16.29 -14.20
CA LEU A 134 8.78 -17.32 -14.39
C LEU A 134 8.96 -17.52 -15.90
N ILE A 135 10.08 -17.10 -16.43
CA ILE A 135 10.44 -17.29 -17.84
C ILE A 135 10.55 -18.81 -18.02
N GLY A 136 9.50 -19.42 -18.52
CA GLY A 136 9.42 -20.87 -18.73
C GLY A 136 8.02 -21.42 -18.92
N LEU A 137 6.99 -20.77 -18.37
CA LEU A 137 5.62 -21.09 -18.68
C LEU A 137 5.13 -20.12 -19.77
N ARG A 138 5.28 -20.48 -21.03
CA ARG A 138 4.51 -19.85 -22.10
C ARG A 138 3.03 -20.01 -21.71
N PRO A 139 2.25 -18.95 -21.49
CA PRO A 139 0.82 -19.10 -21.54
C PRO A 139 0.53 -19.50 -22.99
N THR A 140 -0.07 -20.65 -23.19
CA THR A 140 -0.82 -20.87 -24.40
C THR A 140 -1.87 -19.77 -24.43
N LEU A 141 -1.62 -18.77 -25.27
CA LEU A 141 -2.62 -17.80 -25.64
C LEU A 141 -3.74 -18.58 -26.35
N THR A 142 -4.72 -19.02 -25.59
CA THR A 142 -6.02 -19.27 -26.15
C THR A 142 -6.52 -17.92 -26.64
N HIS A 143 -6.48 -17.74 -27.95
CA HIS A 143 -7.11 -16.62 -28.62
C HIS A 143 -8.60 -16.60 -28.25
N HIS A 144 -8.97 -15.85 -27.22
CA HIS A 144 -10.33 -15.38 -27.13
C HIS A 144 -10.54 -14.41 -28.27
N ARG A 145 -11.32 -14.86 -29.27
CA ARG A 145 -11.80 -14.00 -30.35
C ARG A 145 -12.45 -12.75 -29.73
N PRO A 146 -12.18 -11.57 -30.29
CA PRO A 146 -12.92 -10.38 -29.90
C PRO A 146 -14.40 -10.57 -30.22
N TRP A 147 -15.26 -10.13 -29.32
CA TRP A 147 -16.70 -10.04 -29.51
C TRP A 147 -17.02 -9.33 -30.83
N ARG A 148 -17.52 -10.07 -31.81
CA ARG A 148 -18.19 -9.46 -32.97
C ARG A 148 -19.56 -9.02 -32.48
N ALA A 149 -19.81 -7.72 -32.48
CA ALA A 149 -21.17 -7.21 -32.51
C ALA A 149 -21.85 -7.71 -33.80
N ASP A 150 -22.80 -8.60 -33.64
CA ASP A 150 -23.61 -9.10 -34.72
C ASP A 150 -24.70 -8.06 -35.02
N SER A 151 -24.42 -7.22 -36.00
CA SER A 151 -25.41 -6.35 -36.60
C SER A 151 -26.22 -7.20 -37.60
N ARG A 152 -27.46 -7.45 -37.25
CA ARG A 152 -28.45 -7.94 -38.25
C ARG A 152 -29.67 -7.04 -38.32
N PRO A 153 -30.29 -7.05 -39.53
CA PRO A 153 -31.11 -5.99 -40.08
C PRO A 153 -32.44 -5.82 -39.43
#